data_f48e456d8501f52713776cf5341cd84c
#
_entry.id   f48e456d8501f52713776cf5341cd84c
#
_cell.length_a   1.000
_cell.length_b   1.000
_cell.length_c   1.000
_cell.angle_alpha   90.00
_cell.angle_beta   90.00
_cell.angle_gamma   90.00
#
_symmetry.space_group_name_H-M   'P 1'
#
loop_
_entity.id
_entity.type
_entity.pdbx_description
1 polymer ?
#
loop_
_entity_poly.entity_id
_entity_poly.type
_entity_poly.pdbx_seq_one_letter_code
_entity_poly.pdbx_strand_id
1 'polypeptide(L)'
;PNSVSIAMDRHRFDSYWKNTSSFESINTFITMNYAGLKDDIMTMLAGGTVMVETEAFQNDLSEIHSKDDALTALIHLGYLAYDADRKSAYIPNYEVSKAFQMALKTGEWSEISKAISRCDELLMATIDGNAEKVSEIVEQAHDTYTSVLKYNDENSLSCVLTMAYFTAPAYYNIVREMPTGKGFADFVFIPRANAGKRPAMVVELKYNKSADTAIRQIKEKRYNGALCGYSDKILLVGINYDADGKNKKHTCVIE
;
A
#
# COMPACT_ATOMS: atom_id res chain seq x y z
N PRO A 1 -18.85 11.32 13.64
CA PRO A 1 -18.77 12.15 14.86
C PRO A 1 -18.21 11.39 16.04
N ASN A 2 -18.74 10.19 16.40
CA ASN A 2 -18.27 9.42 17.56
C ASN A 2 -16.80 8.98 17.45
N SER A 3 -16.34 8.53 16.28
CA SER A 3 -14.96 8.08 16.05
C SER A 3 -13.94 9.20 16.29
N VAL A 4 -14.27 10.42 15.83
CA VAL A 4 -13.41 11.60 16.03
C VAL A 4 -13.34 12.00 17.50
N SER A 5 -14.49 12.01 18.20
CA SER A 5 -14.55 12.33 19.63
C SER A 5 -13.72 11.33 20.46
N ILE A 6 -13.88 10.02 20.18
CA ILE A 6 -13.11 8.97 20.88
C ILE A 6 -11.61 9.05 20.56
N ALA A 7 -11.25 9.38 19.31
CA ALA A 7 -9.85 9.57 18.92
C ALA A 7 -9.21 10.76 19.64
N MET A 8 -9.96 11.85 19.79
CA MET A 8 -9.52 13.04 20.54
C MET A 8 -9.36 12.75 22.03
N ASP A 9 -10.32 12.06 22.65
CA ASP A 9 -10.27 11.69 24.08
C ASP A 9 -9.11 10.76 24.40
N ARG A 10 -8.82 9.82 23.48
CA ARG A 10 -7.75 8.82 23.67
C ARG A 10 -6.40 9.27 23.14
N HIS A 11 -6.29 10.42 22.50
CA HIS A 11 -5.10 10.89 21.78
C HIS A 11 -4.47 9.82 20.87
N ARG A 12 -5.33 8.97 20.26
CA ARG A 12 -4.90 7.81 19.49
C ARG A 12 -5.79 7.65 18.27
N PHE A 13 -5.17 7.56 17.10
CA PHE A 13 -5.84 7.15 15.88
C PHE A 13 -5.89 5.61 15.85
N ASP A 14 -7.07 5.05 16.11
CA ASP A 14 -7.34 3.62 16.02
C ASP A 14 -8.60 3.40 15.19
N SER A 15 -8.82 2.17 14.71
CA SER A 15 -10.06 1.81 14.02
C SER A 15 -11.19 1.68 15.03
N TYR A 16 -12.07 2.67 15.05
CA TYR A 16 -13.26 2.68 15.92
C TYR A 16 -14.46 1.95 15.28
N TRP A 17 -14.27 1.35 14.10
CA TRP A 17 -15.28 0.64 13.34
C TRP A 17 -15.38 -0.86 13.69
N LYS A 18 -14.63 -1.32 14.68
CA LYS A 18 -14.51 -2.75 15.05
C LYS A 18 -15.82 -3.43 15.48
N ASN A 19 -16.89 -2.68 15.76
CA ASN A 19 -18.15 -3.19 16.30
C ASN A 19 -19.38 -2.80 15.47
N THR A 20 -19.25 -2.47 14.20
CA THR A 20 -20.37 -2.09 13.36
C THR A 20 -20.59 -3.12 12.25
N SER A 21 -21.83 -3.27 11.79
CA SER A 21 -22.25 -4.04 10.61
C SER A 21 -21.45 -3.76 9.32
N SER A 22 -20.63 -2.74 9.36
CA SER A 22 -19.74 -2.29 8.29
C SER A 22 -18.75 -3.34 7.82
N PHE A 23 -18.11 -4.06 8.74
CA PHE A 23 -17.13 -5.10 8.41
C PHE A 23 -17.80 -6.31 7.74
N GLU A 24 -18.98 -6.69 8.20
CA GLU A 24 -19.74 -7.81 7.63
C GLU A 24 -20.15 -7.51 6.18
N SER A 25 -20.51 -6.25 5.87
CA SER A 25 -20.86 -5.84 4.52
C SER A 25 -19.66 -5.96 3.57
N ILE A 26 -18.49 -5.41 3.93
CA ILE A 26 -17.26 -5.53 3.11
C ILE A 26 -16.93 -7.00 2.88
N ASN A 27 -16.98 -7.82 3.93
CA ASN A 27 -16.67 -9.25 3.83
C ASN A 27 -17.64 -9.97 2.89
N THR A 28 -18.93 -9.64 2.94
CA THR A 28 -19.95 -10.20 2.04
C THR A 28 -19.61 -9.93 0.58
N PHE A 29 -19.30 -8.68 0.19
CA PHE A 29 -18.96 -8.34 -1.19
C PHE A 29 -17.64 -8.98 -1.64
N ILE A 30 -16.64 -9.02 -0.76
CA ILE A 30 -15.36 -9.69 -1.06
C ILE A 30 -15.57 -11.18 -1.29
N THR A 31 -16.40 -11.84 -0.49
CA THR A 31 -16.68 -13.28 -0.59
C THR A 31 -17.41 -13.65 -1.89
N MET A 32 -18.19 -12.74 -2.47
CA MET A 32 -18.84 -12.95 -3.78
C MET A 32 -17.84 -13.18 -4.91
N ASN A 33 -16.63 -12.65 -4.79
CA ASN A 33 -15.46 -12.90 -5.65
C ASN A 33 -15.76 -12.87 -7.17
N TYR A 34 -16.52 -11.88 -7.61
CA TYR A 34 -16.76 -11.68 -9.05
C TYR A 34 -15.46 -11.50 -9.82
N ALA A 35 -15.43 -11.99 -11.07
CA ALA A 35 -14.25 -11.93 -11.92
C ALA A 35 -13.71 -10.48 -12.04
N GLY A 36 -12.46 -10.26 -11.66
CA GLY A 36 -11.79 -8.95 -11.64
C GLY A 36 -12.01 -8.12 -10.38
N LEU A 37 -12.94 -8.46 -9.50
CA LEU A 37 -13.17 -7.70 -8.25
C LEU A 37 -11.94 -7.71 -7.33
N LYS A 38 -11.26 -8.85 -7.26
CA LYS A 38 -10.04 -9.01 -6.48
C LYS A 38 -8.95 -8.05 -6.95
N ASP A 39 -8.73 -7.98 -8.26
CA ASP A 39 -7.69 -7.15 -8.86
C ASP A 39 -8.00 -5.65 -8.65
N ASP A 40 -9.28 -5.29 -8.77
CA ASP A 40 -9.75 -3.92 -8.55
C ASP A 40 -9.56 -3.50 -7.07
N ILE A 41 -9.93 -4.35 -6.12
CA ILE A 41 -9.71 -4.08 -4.69
C ILE A 41 -8.22 -3.96 -4.37
N MET A 42 -7.37 -4.84 -4.93
CA MET A 42 -5.93 -4.78 -4.74
C MET A 42 -5.34 -3.50 -5.33
N THR A 43 -5.78 -3.08 -6.51
CA THR A 43 -5.39 -1.81 -7.14
C THR A 43 -5.73 -0.62 -6.24
N MET A 44 -6.95 -0.58 -5.69
CA MET A 44 -7.37 0.50 -4.78
C MET A 44 -6.62 0.48 -3.44
N LEU A 45 -6.32 -0.71 -2.92
CA LEU A 45 -5.50 -0.87 -1.71
C LEU A 45 -4.06 -0.38 -1.92
N ALA A 46 -3.53 -0.51 -3.13
CA ALA A 46 -2.24 0.07 -3.53
C ALA A 46 -2.28 1.60 -3.73
N GLY A 47 -3.44 2.25 -3.48
CA GLY A 47 -3.61 3.69 -3.67
C GLY A 47 -3.97 4.09 -5.10
N GLY A 48 -4.28 3.12 -5.97
CA GLY A 48 -4.79 3.36 -7.32
C GLY A 48 -6.29 3.64 -7.36
N THR A 49 -6.79 3.88 -8.56
CA THR A 49 -8.22 4.04 -8.86
C THR A 49 -8.65 3.00 -9.87
N VAL A 50 -9.91 2.58 -9.83
CA VAL A 50 -10.49 1.63 -10.79
C VAL A 50 -11.72 2.22 -11.44
N MET A 51 -11.88 1.97 -12.74
CA MET A 51 -13.09 2.36 -13.48
C MET A 51 -14.27 1.54 -12.98
N VAL A 52 -15.41 2.19 -12.72
CA VAL A 52 -16.64 1.54 -12.27
C VAL A 52 -17.82 2.08 -13.07
N GLU A 53 -18.59 1.17 -13.67
CA GLU A 53 -19.84 1.51 -14.34
C GLU A 53 -20.99 1.48 -13.33
N THR A 54 -21.41 2.68 -12.89
CA THR A 54 -22.42 2.82 -11.82
C THR A 54 -23.85 2.91 -12.34
N GLU A 55 -24.06 3.12 -13.64
CA GLU A 55 -25.38 3.41 -14.21
C GLU A 55 -26.32 2.20 -14.25
N ALA A 56 -25.77 0.99 -14.24
CA ALA A 56 -26.55 -0.26 -14.30
C ALA A 56 -27.10 -0.72 -12.95
N PHE A 57 -26.58 -0.18 -11.83
CA PHE A 57 -26.93 -0.63 -10.48
C PHE A 57 -28.29 -0.08 -10.02
N GLN A 58 -29.22 -0.98 -9.69
CA GLN A 58 -30.60 -0.63 -9.32
C GLN A 58 -30.83 -0.33 -7.82
N ASN A 59 -29.78 -0.11 -7.03
CA ASN A 59 -29.82 0.11 -5.57
C ASN A 59 -30.42 -1.06 -4.77
N ASP A 60 -30.48 -2.24 -5.32
CA ASP A 60 -30.90 -3.45 -4.61
C ASP A 60 -29.68 -4.30 -4.27
N LEU A 61 -29.36 -4.36 -2.99
CA LEU A 61 -28.22 -5.16 -2.48
C LEU A 61 -28.46 -6.67 -2.62
N SER A 62 -29.68 -7.11 -2.93
CA SER A 62 -30.00 -8.51 -3.18
C SER A 62 -29.76 -8.94 -4.64
N GLU A 63 -29.59 -7.97 -5.55
CA GLU A 63 -29.40 -8.18 -6.99
C GLU A 63 -27.99 -7.78 -7.47
N ILE A 64 -26.96 -8.27 -6.80
CA ILE A 64 -25.58 -8.04 -7.19
C ILE A 64 -25.14 -9.20 -8.09
N HIS A 65 -24.83 -8.90 -9.34
CA HIS A 65 -24.48 -9.89 -10.37
C HIS A 65 -23.11 -9.67 -11.01
N SER A 66 -22.47 -8.55 -10.74
CA SER A 66 -21.19 -8.17 -11.33
C SER A 66 -20.25 -7.53 -10.32
N LYS A 67 -18.96 -7.40 -10.71
CA LYS A 67 -18.00 -6.62 -9.91
C LYS A 67 -18.39 -5.14 -9.82
N ASP A 68 -18.97 -4.58 -10.89
CA ASP A 68 -19.37 -3.17 -10.91
C ASP A 68 -20.55 -2.93 -9.98
N ASP A 69 -21.49 -3.88 -9.88
CA ASP A 69 -22.56 -3.82 -8.88
C ASP A 69 -22.00 -3.85 -7.45
N ALA A 70 -21.05 -4.77 -7.19
CA ALA A 70 -20.41 -4.88 -5.88
C ALA A 70 -19.63 -3.62 -5.52
N LEU A 71 -18.87 -3.04 -6.45
CA LEU A 71 -18.13 -1.80 -6.24
C LEU A 71 -19.09 -0.61 -6.06
N THR A 72 -20.17 -0.54 -6.84
CA THR A 72 -21.20 0.50 -6.72
C THR A 72 -21.90 0.41 -5.36
N ALA A 73 -22.26 -0.79 -4.91
CA ALA A 73 -22.81 -0.99 -3.58
C ALA A 73 -21.85 -0.50 -2.48
N LEU A 74 -20.55 -0.79 -2.60
CA LEU A 74 -19.53 -0.30 -1.66
C LEU A 74 -19.38 1.23 -1.69
N ILE A 75 -19.59 1.88 -2.85
CA ILE A 75 -19.66 3.35 -2.98
C ILE A 75 -20.89 3.88 -2.23
N HIS A 76 -22.06 3.32 -2.46
CA HIS A 76 -23.31 3.75 -1.80
C HIS A 76 -23.28 3.55 -0.28
N LEU A 77 -22.60 2.50 0.18
CA LEU A 77 -22.38 2.24 1.61
C LEU A 77 -21.29 3.14 2.23
N GLY A 78 -20.58 3.93 1.43
CA GLY A 78 -19.54 4.85 1.88
C GLY A 78 -18.20 4.21 2.18
N TYR A 79 -17.95 2.98 1.69
CA TYR A 79 -16.65 2.31 1.81
C TYR A 79 -15.68 2.72 0.69
N LEU A 80 -16.20 3.06 -0.47
CA LEU A 80 -15.40 3.59 -1.57
C LEU A 80 -15.82 5.03 -1.85
N ALA A 81 -14.88 5.86 -2.23
CA ALA A 81 -15.14 7.16 -2.83
C ALA A 81 -15.24 7.02 -4.35
N TYR A 82 -15.99 7.90 -4.99
CA TYR A 82 -16.22 7.91 -6.43
C TYR A 82 -15.88 9.28 -7.00
N ASP A 83 -15.03 9.28 -8.03
CA ASP A 83 -14.72 10.45 -8.86
C ASP A 83 -15.63 10.39 -10.10
N ALA A 84 -16.64 11.26 -10.13
CA ALA A 84 -17.62 11.28 -11.20
C ALA A 84 -17.01 11.74 -12.55
N ASP A 85 -16.01 12.62 -12.52
CA ASP A 85 -15.35 13.13 -13.74
C ASP A 85 -14.52 12.03 -14.41
N ARG A 86 -13.92 11.18 -13.62
CA ARG A 86 -13.07 10.05 -14.08
C ARG A 86 -13.80 8.72 -14.12
N LYS A 87 -15.06 8.67 -13.69
CA LYS A 87 -15.85 7.45 -13.51
C LYS A 87 -15.06 6.36 -12.76
N SER A 88 -14.38 6.74 -11.68
CA SER A 88 -13.48 5.83 -10.97
C SER A 88 -13.69 5.82 -9.47
N ALA A 89 -13.55 4.64 -8.87
CA ALA A 89 -13.61 4.43 -7.44
C ALA A 89 -12.22 4.30 -6.82
N TYR A 90 -12.11 4.66 -5.54
CA TYR A 90 -10.88 4.53 -4.76
C TYR A 90 -11.19 4.40 -3.25
N ILE A 91 -10.23 3.91 -2.48
CA ILE A 91 -10.34 3.84 -1.03
C ILE A 91 -10.05 5.21 -0.43
N PRO A 92 -11.02 5.85 0.28
CA PRO A 92 -10.93 7.26 0.65
C PRO A 92 -9.93 7.56 1.78
N ASN A 93 -9.66 6.58 2.64
CA ASN A 93 -8.82 6.81 3.82
C ASN A 93 -8.24 5.52 4.40
N TYR A 94 -7.28 5.69 5.31
CA TYR A 94 -6.59 4.58 5.96
C TYR A 94 -7.51 3.66 6.77
N GLU A 95 -8.52 4.20 7.44
CA GLU A 95 -9.45 3.41 8.28
C GLU A 95 -10.23 2.40 7.44
N VAL A 96 -10.75 2.84 6.30
CA VAL A 96 -11.43 1.98 5.32
C VAL A 96 -10.44 0.98 4.70
N SER A 97 -9.24 1.41 4.35
CA SER A 97 -8.18 0.52 3.85
C SER A 97 -7.92 -0.62 4.84
N LYS A 98 -7.79 -0.30 6.14
CA LYS A 98 -7.61 -1.30 7.19
C LYS A 98 -8.81 -2.27 7.32
N ALA A 99 -10.04 -1.79 7.12
CA ALA A 99 -11.22 -2.65 7.11
C ALA A 99 -11.20 -3.65 5.96
N PHE A 100 -10.83 -3.21 4.75
CA PHE A 100 -10.61 -4.11 3.61
C PHE A 100 -9.50 -5.14 3.89
N GLN A 101 -8.37 -4.71 4.46
CA GLN A 101 -7.29 -5.63 4.85
C GLN A 101 -7.74 -6.71 5.82
N MET A 102 -8.54 -6.34 6.81
CA MET A 102 -9.07 -7.29 7.79
C MET A 102 -10.06 -8.27 7.14
N ALA A 103 -10.93 -7.80 6.26
CA ALA A 103 -11.87 -8.63 5.52
C ALA A 103 -11.15 -9.65 4.62
N LEU A 104 -10.07 -9.22 3.97
CA LEU A 104 -9.22 -10.10 3.16
C LEU A 104 -8.53 -11.21 3.99
N LYS A 105 -8.18 -10.94 5.26
CA LYS A 105 -7.56 -11.93 6.15
C LYS A 105 -8.54 -13.02 6.61
N THR A 106 -9.83 -12.74 6.65
CA THR A 106 -10.86 -13.67 7.15
C THR A 106 -11.56 -14.47 6.06
N GLY A 107 -11.40 -14.10 4.77
CA GLY A 107 -12.07 -14.74 3.64
C GLY A 107 -11.27 -15.89 3.00
N GLU A 108 -11.82 -16.46 1.92
CA GLU A 108 -11.20 -17.54 1.13
C GLU A 108 -9.94 -17.12 0.35
N TRP A 109 -9.47 -15.90 0.52
CA TRP A 109 -8.34 -15.32 -0.17
C TRP A 109 -7.00 -15.63 0.55
N SER A 110 -6.75 -16.92 0.76
CA SER A 110 -5.58 -17.40 1.54
C SER A 110 -4.24 -16.88 1.01
N GLU A 111 -4.09 -16.68 -0.29
CA GLU A 111 -2.86 -16.15 -0.89
C GLU A 111 -2.65 -14.68 -0.58
N ILE A 112 -3.72 -13.88 -0.59
CA ILE A 112 -3.66 -12.46 -0.21
C ILE A 112 -3.38 -12.33 1.29
N SER A 113 -3.98 -13.17 2.12
CA SER A 113 -3.69 -13.20 3.55
C SER A 113 -2.20 -13.48 3.82
N LYS A 114 -1.61 -14.40 3.07
CA LYS A 114 -0.16 -14.66 3.11
C LYS A 114 0.65 -13.45 2.65
N ALA A 115 0.23 -12.80 1.57
CA ALA A 115 0.89 -11.60 1.06
C ALA A 115 0.87 -10.45 2.09
N ILE A 116 -0.27 -10.21 2.75
CA ILE A 116 -0.38 -9.19 3.81
C ILE A 116 0.52 -9.53 5.02
N SER A 117 0.61 -10.80 5.41
CA SER A 117 1.52 -11.24 6.49
C SER A 117 2.98 -10.99 6.14
N ARG A 118 3.34 -11.14 4.87
CA ARG A 118 4.69 -10.82 4.37
C ARG A 118 4.99 -9.32 4.36
N CYS A 119 3.97 -8.45 4.28
CA CYS A 119 4.19 -7.01 4.37
C CYS A 119 4.72 -6.59 5.75
N ASP A 120 4.23 -7.21 6.83
CA ASP A 120 4.77 -6.97 8.17
C ASP A 120 6.22 -7.48 8.28
N GLU A 121 6.50 -8.64 7.71
CA GLU A 121 7.86 -9.22 7.67
C GLU A 121 8.82 -8.32 6.87
N LEU A 122 8.38 -7.80 5.73
CA LEU A 122 9.17 -6.85 4.92
C LEU A 122 9.51 -5.59 5.70
N LEU A 123 8.51 -4.99 6.34
CA LEU A 123 8.72 -3.77 7.13
C LEU A 123 9.72 -4.01 8.25
N MET A 124 9.61 -5.12 8.98
CA MET A 124 10.56 -5.47 10.03
C MET A 124 11.95 -5.75 9.47
N ALA A 125 12.08 -6.52 8.40
CA ALA A 125 13.36 -6.78 7.73
C ALA A 125 14.06 -5.49 7.29
N THR A 126 13.28 -4.50 6.81
CA THR A 126 13.82 -3.19 6.42
C THR A 126 14.34 -2.42 7.64
N ILE A 127 13.57 -2.37 8.74
CA ILE A 127 13.95 -1.69 9.98
C ILE A 127 15.20 -2.32 10.61
N ASP A 128 15.32 -3.65 10.52
CA ASP A 128 16.43 -4.43 11.05
C ASP A 128 17.68 -4.39 10.13
N GLY A 129 17.57 -3.78 8.94
CA GLY A 129 18.69 -3.67 7.98
C GLY A 129 18.99 -4.96 7.22
N ASN A 130 18.06 -5.92 7.18
CA ASN A 130 18.23 -7.19 6.49
C ASN A 130 17.92 -7.06 4.99
N ALA A 131 18.87 -6.55 4.23
CA ALA A 131 18.73 -6.28 2.79
C ALA A 131 18.45 -7.54 1.95
N GLU A 132 19.00 -8.69 2.34
CA GLU A 132 18.77 -9.96 1.65
C GLU A 132 17.30 -10.39 1.78
N LYS A 133 16.76 -10.32 2.98
CA LYS A 133 15.34 -10.64 3.25
C LYS A 133 14.39 -9.69 2.57
N VAL A 134 14.73 -8.39 2.52
CA VAL A 134 13.96 -7.38 1.76
C VAL A 134 13.94 -7.74 0.28
N SER A 135 15.07 -8.08 -0.33
CA SER A 135 15.16 -8.49 -1.73
C SER A 135 14.29 -9.71 -2.03
N GLU A 136 14.34 -10.74 -1.16
CA GLU A 136 13.56 -11.97 -1.29
C GLU A 136 12.04 -11.69 -1.25
N ILE A 137 11.58 -10.88 -0.28
CA ILE A 137 10.15 -10.60 -0.13
C ILE A 137 9.64 -9.73 -1.28
N VAL A 138 10.44 -8.76 -1.73
CA VAL A 138 10.07 -7.92 -2.89
C VAL A 138 10.01 -8.76 -4.17
N GLU A 139 10.92 -9.73 -4.35
CA GLU A 139 10.88 -10.69 -5.46
C GLU A 139 9.57 -11.48 -5.46
N GLN A 140 9.20 -12.04 -4.32
CA GLN A 140 7.95 -12.81 -4.18
C GLN A 140 6.70 -11.95 -4.38
N ALA A 141 6.72 -10.68 -3.93
CA ALA A 141 5.64 -9.73 -4.19
C ALA A 141 5.54 -9.43 -5.69
N HIS A 142 6.67 -9.25 -6.36
CA HIS A 142 6.74 -9.07 -7.79
C HIS A 142 6.08 -10.24 -8.53
N ASP A 143 6.48 -11.48 -8.26
CA ASP A 143 5.92 -12.68 -8.90
C ASP A 143 4.41 -12.80 -8.67
N THR A 144 3.94 -12.42 -7.49
CA THR A 144 2.51 -12.47 -7.12
C THR A 144 1.68 -11.43 -7.86
N TYR A 145 2.21 -10.23 -8.06
CA TYR A 145 1.46 -9.09 -8.61
C TYR A 145 1.73 -8.80 -10.09
N THR A 146 2.71 -9.44 -10.72
CA THR A 146 3.05 -9.22 -12.13
C THR A 146 1.96 -9.64 -13.10
N SER A 147 1.06 -10.54 -12.72
CA SER A 147 -0.09 -10.89 -13.56
C SER A 147 -1.09 -9.73 -13.73
N VAL A 148 -1.08 -8.78 -12.79
CA VAL A 148 -1.99 -7.61 -12.75
C VAL A 148 -1.35 -6.37 -13.34
N LEU A 149 -0.04 -6.22 -13.18
CA LEU A 149 0.71 -5.05 -13.63
C LEU A 149 1.61 -5.43 -14.81
N LYS A 150 1.44 -4.80 -15.96
CA LYS A 150 2.42 -4.91 -17.06
C LYS A 150 3.74 -4.27 -16.61
N TYR A 151 4.66 -5.10 -16.16
CA TYR A 151 5.89 -4.72 -15.49
C TYR A 151 6.97 -4.34 -16.49
N ASN A 152 7.09 -3.07 -16.82
CA ASN A 152 8.04 -2.62 -17.84
C ASN A 152 8.83 -1.36 -17.46
N ASP A 153 8.64 -0.79 -16.26
CA ASP A 153 9.27 0.47 -15.87
C ASP A 153 9.38 0.68 -14.34
N GLU A 154 9.99 1.79 -13.95
CA GLU A 154 10.15 2.21 -12.56
C GLU A 154 8.80 2.47 -11.85
N ASN A 155 7.75 2.86 -12.59
CA ASN A 155 6.41 3.07 -12.04
C ASN A 155 5.78 1.76 -11.59
N SER A 156 5.94 0.71 -12.36
CA SER A 156 5.46 -0.63 -12.01
C SER A 156 6.14 -1.16 -10.76
N LEU A 157 7.46 -0.96 -10.62
CA LEU A 157 8.21 -1.28 -9.39
C LEU A 157 7.67 -0.49 -8.20
N SER A 158 7.38 0.79 -8.37
CA SER A 158 6.75 1.64 -7.35
C SER A 158 5.39 1.09 -6.89
N CYS A 159 4.57 0.57 -7.80
CA CYS A 159 3.29 -0.09 -7.46
C CYS A 159 3.52 -1.37 -6.63
N VAL A 160 4.44 -2.25 -7.05
CA VAL A 160 4.78 -3.47 -6.29
C VAL A 160 5.23 -3.12 -4.88
N LEU A 161 6.07 -2.09 -4.73
CA LEU A 161 6.54 -1.68 -3.40
C LEU A 161 5.45 -1.04 -2.55
N THR A 162 4.51 -0.30 -3.15
CA THR A 162 3.33 0.19 -2.42
C THR A 162 2.54 -0.97 -1.83
N MET A 163 2.40 -2.06 -2.60
CA MET A 163 1.74 -3.29 -2.14
C MET A 163 2.58 -4.02 -1.09
N ALA A 164 3.87 -4.14 -1.30
CA ALA A 164 4.79 -4.83 -0.40
C ALA A 164 4.88 -4.15 0.98
N TYR A 165 4.84 -2.82 1.04
CA TYR A 165 4.80 -2.05 2.30
C TYR A 165 3.39 -1.71 2.76
N PHE A 166 2.40 -2.46 2.36
CA PHE A 166 0.99 -2.20 2.60
C PHE A 166 0.60 -2.03 4.08
N THR A 167 1.28 -2.66 5.02
CA THR A 167 1.02 -2.53 6.46
C THR A 167 1.76 -1.35 7.10
N ALA A 168 2.74 -0.78 6.42
CA ALA A 168 3.55 0.32 6.95
C ALA A 168 2.73 1.57 7.34
N PRO A 169 1.61 1.95 6.69
CA PRO A 169 0.78 3.09 7.12
C PRO A 169 0.24 2.98 8.55
N ALA A 170 0.24 1.80 9.18
CA ALA A 170 -0.08 1.65 10.60
C ALA A 170 0.91 2.41 11.51
N TYR A 171 2.15 2.56 11.06
CA TYR A 171 3.27 3.10 11.84
C TYR A 171 3.89 4.34 11.23
N TYR A 172 3.69 4.56 9.92
CA TYR A 172 4.34 5.62 9.16
C TYR A 172 3.34 6.48 8.38
N ASN A 173 3.67 7.74 8.22
CA ASN A 173 3.14 8.55 7.12
C ASN A 173 4.04 8.32 5.92
N ILE A 174 3.48 7.79 4.84
CA ILE A 174 4.24 7.50 3.62
C ILE A 174 4.02 8.64 2.64
N VAL A 175 5.11 9.29 2.23
CA VAL A 175 5.11 10.34 1.22
C VAL A 175 5.79 9.80 -0.03
N ARG A 176 5.07 9.78 -1.14
CA ARG A 176 5.61 9.43 -2.46
C ARG A 176 6.09 10.70 -3.15
N GLU A 177 7.15 10.54 -3.95
CA GLU A 177 7.71 11.65 -4.72
C GLU A 177 7.94 12.91 -3.86
N MET A 178 8.50 12.70 -2.65
CA MET A 178 8.75 13.80 -1.72
C MET A 178 9.76 14.77 -2.34
N PRO A 179 9.40 16.05 -2.55
CA PRO A 179 10.32 17.03 -3.09
C PRO A 179 11.46 17.28 -2.08
N THR A 180 12.67 17.26 -2.59
CA THR A 180 13.88 17.62 -1.86
C THR A 180 14.62 18.69 -2.63
N GLY A 181 15.49 19.44 -2.01
CA GLY A 181 16.14 20.60 -2.67
C GLY A 181 16.86 20.31 -4.00
N LYS A 182 17.04 19.02 -4.36
CA LYS A 182 17.71 18.58 -5.61
C LYS A 182 16.99 17.42 -6.32
N GLY A 183 15.68 17.22 -6.11
CA GLY A 183 14.90 16.18 -6.77
C GLY A 183 13.83 15.59 -5.86
N PHE A 184 13.33 14.39 -6.22
CA PHE A 184 12.26 13.70 -5.50
C PHE A 184 12.79 12.37 -4.98
N ALA A 185 12.32 11.96 -3.78
CA ALA A 185 12.48 10.61 -3.26
C ALA A 185 11.28 9.77 -3.66
N ASP A 186 11.48 8.54 -4.10
CA ASP A 186 10.37 7.70 -4.53
C ASP A 186 9.41 7.42 -3.37
N PHE A 187 9.95 7.06 -2.19
CA PHE A 187 9.18 6.91 -0.96
C PHE A 187 9.94 7.45 0.25
N VAL A 188 9.21 8.14 1.11
CA VAL A 188 9.69 8.55 2.43
C VAL A 188 8.70 8.06 3.48
N PHE A 189 9.20 7.32 4.46
CA PHE A 189 8.44 6.78 5.58
C PHE A 189 8.77 7.62 6.82
N ILE A 190 7.83 8.44 7.25
CA ILE A 190 7.96 9.30 8.42
C ILE A 190 7.24 8.63 9.59
N PRO A 191 7.94 8.26 10.68
CA PRO A 191 7.30 7.61 11.83
C PRO A 191 6.17 8.46 12.39
N ARG A 192 5.03 7.84 12.71
CA ARG A 192 3.95 8.50 13.45
C ARG A 192 4.35 8.69 14.92
N ALA A 193 3.82 9.71 15.59
CA ALA A 193 4.11 9.99 16.99
C ALA A 193 3.86 8.80 17.94
N ASN A 194 2.92 7.93 17.59
CA ASN A 194 2.58 6.73 18.36
C ASN A 194 3.27 5.45 17.88
N ALA A 195 4.20 5.54 16.95
CA ALA A 195 4.88 4.38 16.35
C ALA A 195 6.09 3.87 17.18
N GLY A 196 6.36 4.47 18.35
CA GLY A 196 7.55 4.17 19.15
C GLY A 196 8.82 4.72 18.51
N LYS A 197 9.97 4.19 18.91
CA LYS A 197 11.30 4.61 18.38
C LYS A 197 11.62 3.93 17.05
N ARG A 198 10.79 4.15 16.03
CA ARG A 198 11.06 3.64 14.68
C ARG A 198 11.92 4.63 13.88
N PRO A 199 12.85 4.14 13.03
CA PRO A 199 13.62 5.01 12.14
C PRO A 199 12.71 5.62 11.08
N ALA A 200 13.05 6.82 10.59
CA ALA A 200 12.56 7.27 9.30
C ALA A 200 13.27 6.47 8.19
N MET A 201 12.62 6.27 7.06
CA MET A 201 13.22 5.53 5.95
C MET A 201 13.05 6.31 4.65
N VAL A 202 14.11 6.35 3.85
CA VAL A 202 14.10 6.88 2.49
C VAL A 202 14.35 5.72 1.55
N VAL A 203 13.41 5.42 0.69
CA VAL A 203 13.49 4.33 -0.28
C VAL A 203 13.60 4.91 -1.68
N GLU A 204 14.61 4.54 -2.40
CA GLU A 204 14.87 4.91 -3.78
C GLU A 204 14.91 3.66 -4.66
N LEU A 205 14.25 3.74 -5.81
CA LEU A 205 14.10 2.63 -6.74
C LEU A 205 15.01 2.80 -7.94
N LYS A 206 15.45 1.68 -8.48
CA LYS A 206 16.15 1.65 -9.76
C LYS A 206 15.68 0.47 -10.58
N TYR A 207 15.68 0.67 -11.87
CA TYR A 207 15.34 -0.32 -12.88
C TYR A 207 16.52 -0.49 -13.81
N ASN A 208 17.03 -1.72 -13.95
CA ASN A 208 18.23 -2.05 -14.76
C ASN A 208 19.47 -1.22 -14.41
N LYS A 209 19.69 -0.95 -13.09
CA LYS A 209 20.87 -0.25 -12.58
C LYS A 209 21.47 -1.04 -11.43
N SER A 210 21.67 -0.41 -10.25
CA SER A 210 22.07 -1.09 -9.02
C SER A 210 21.46 -0.45 -7.79
N ALA A 211 21.30 -1.21 -6.71
CA ALA A 211 20.85 -0.71 -5.42
C ALA A 211 21.84 0.33 -4.84
N ASP A 212 23.15 0.16 -5.07
CA ASP A 212 24.17 1.16 -4.68
C ASP A 212 23.96 2.51 -5.39
N THR A 213 23.49 2.48 -6.64
CA THR A 213 23.17 3.72 -7.37
C THR A 213 21.99 4.45 -6.72
N ALA A 214 21.00 3.71 -6.21
CA ALA A 214 19.90 4.29 -5.44
C ALA A 214 20.43 4.94 -4.14
N ILE A 215 21.25 4.24 -3.37
CA ILE A 215 21.84 4.80 -2.13
C ILE A 215 22.68 6.05 -2.42
N ARG A 216 23.49 6.03 -3.47
CA ARG A 216 24.28 7.20 -3.88
C ARG A 216 23.38 8.39 -4.20
N GLN A 217 22.30 8.17 -4.93
CA GLN A 217 21.32 9.20 -5.25
C GLN A 217 20.68 9.79 -3.99
N ILE A 218 20.30 8.95 -3.01
CA ILE A 218 19.77 9.42 -1.73
C ILE A 218 20.77 10.35 -1.03
N LYS A 219 22.05 9.95 -0.96
CA LYS A 219 23.11 10.74 -0.30
C LYS A 219 23.36 12.08 -1.01
N GLU A 220 23.41 12.08 -2.35
CA GLU A 220 23.63 13.28 -3.16
C GLU A 220 22.50 14.30 -3.03
N LYS A 221 21.27 13.84 -2.94
CA LYS A 221 20.07 14.68 -2.82
C LYS A 221 19.84 15.23 -1.39
N ARG A 222 20.65 14.82 -0.41
CA ARG A 222 20.67 15.30 0.99
C ARG A 222 19.29 15.28 1.66
N TYR A 223 18.57 14.17 1.58
CA TYR A 223 17.27 13.98 2.23
C TYR A 223 17.31 14.18 3.77
N ASN A 224 18.49 14.06 4.38
CA ASN A 224 18.67 14.18 5.84
C ASN A 224 18.15 15.51 6.40
N GLY A 225 18.26 16.62 5.64
CA GLY A 225 17.80 17.93 6.12
C GLY A 225 16.27 18.01 6.28
N ALA A 226 15.51 17.35 5.43
CA ALA A 226 14.05 17.34 5.47
C ALA A 226 13.49 16.42 6.57
N LEU A 227 14.27 15.46 7.07
CA LEU A 227 13.84 14.43 8.03
C LEU A 227 14.42 14.60 9.43
N CYS A 228 15.37 15.50 9.65
CA CYS A 228 16.04 15.73 10.93
C CYS A 228 15.11 16.05 12.11
N GLY A 229 13.86 16.46 11.87
CA GLY A 229 12.87 16.74 12.91
C GLY A 229 11.93 15.58 13.25
N TYR A 230 12.00 14.47 12.51
CA TYR A 230 11.03 13.39 12.62
C TYR A 230 11.57 12.11 13.24
N SER A 231 12.87 11.87 13.20
CA SER A 231 13.50 10.69 13.80
C SER A 231 14.99 10.90 14.03
N ASP A 232 15.51 10.32 15.12
CA ASP A 232 16.94 10.32 15.45
C ASP A 232 17.74 9.37 14.53
N LYS A 233 17.05 8.44 13.89
CA LYS A 233 17.65 7.44 12.97
C LYS A 233 16.94 7.47 11.63
N ILE A 234 17.71 7.57 10.57
CA ILE A 234 17.22 7.51 9.18
C ILE A 234 17.90 6.34 8.49
N LEU A 235 17.10 5.44 7.89
CA LEU A 235 17.59 4.36 7.05
C LEU A 235 17.50 4.77 5.58
N LEU A 236 18.57 4.52 4.83
CA LEU A 236 18.63 4.71 3.40
C LEU A 236 18.45 3.34 2.74
N VAL A 237 17.42 3.17 1.93
CA VAL A 237 17.06 1.90 1.31
C VAL A 237 17.10 2.05 -0.20
N GLY A 238 18.02 1.36 -0.84
CA GLY A 238 18.12 1.28 -2.30
C GLY A 238 17.58 -0.07 -2.78
N ILE A 239 16.61 -0.06 -3.69
CA ILE A 239 16.06 -1.28 -4.29
C ILE A 239 16.21 -1.18 -5.81
N ASN A 240 16.75 -2.23 -6.44
CA ASN A 240 16.87 -2.31 -7.88
C ASN A 240 16.24 -3.60 -8.40
N TYR A 241 15.56 -3.51 -9.53
CA TYR A 241 15.15 -4.66 -10.32
C TYR A 241 15.97 -4.76 -11.60
N ASP A 242 16.63 -5.88 -11.79
CA ASP A 242 17.42 -6.19 -13.00
C ASP A 242 16.56 -7.07 -13.93
N ALA A 243 15.83 -6.41 -14.84
CA ALA A 243 14.98 -7.07 -15.81
C ALA A 243 15.75 -7.67 -16.99
N ASP A 244 16.93 -7.12 -17.32
CA ASP A 244 17.78 -7.53 -18.44
C ASP A 244 18.77 -8.62 -18.02
N GLY A 245 18.93 -8.86 -16.73
CA GLY A 245 19.77 -9.91 -16.17
C GLY A 245 19.24 -11.31 -16.50
N LYS A 246 20.17 -12.29 -16.55
CA LYS A 246 19.80 -13.71 -16.80
C LYS A 246 18.76 -14.25 -15.80
N ASN A 247 18.69 -13.68 -14.60
CA ASN A 247 17.88 -14.16 -13.47
C ASN A 247 16.83 -13.16 -13.01
N LYS A 248 16.51 -12.10 -13.77
CA LYS A 248 15.47 -11.10 -13.41
C LYS A 248 15.31 -10.93 -11.90
N LYS A 249 16.27 -10.30 -11.23
CA LYS A 249 16.41 -10.36 -9.77
C LYS A 249 16.29 -8.98 -9.13
N HIS A 250 15.66 -8.93 -7.95
CA HIS A 250 15.72 -7.76 -7.07
C HIS A 250 17.00 -7.77 -6.24
N THR A 251 17.54 -6.58 -6.00
CA THR A 251 18.67 -6.36 -5.08
C THR A 251 18.33 -5.19 -4.17
N CYS A 252 18.78 -5.27 -2.92
CA CYS A 252 18.57 -4.23 -1.92
C CYS A 252 19.88 -3.91 -1.21
N VAL A 253 20.05 -2.63 -0.87
CA VAL A 253 21.11 -2.14 0.04
C VAL A 253 20.46 -1.25 1.08
N ILE A 254 20.82 -1.42 2.36
CA ILE A 254 20.30 -0.63 3.49
C ILE A 254 21.49 -0.09 4.29
N GLU A 255 21.45 1.23 4.55
CA GLU A 255 22.47 1.94 5.33
C GLU A 255 21.87 2.80 6.44
#